data_49119c127be9ea6896aead87afe99bd1
#
_entry.id   49119c127be9ea6896aead87afe99bd1
#
_cell.length_a   1.000
_cell.length_b   1.000
_cell.length_c   1.000
_cell.angle_alpha   90.00
_cell.angle_beta   90.00
_cell.angle_gamma   90.00
#
_symmetry.space_group_name_H-M   'P 1'
#
loop_
_entity.id
_entity.type
_entity.pdbx_description
1 polymer ?
#
loop_
_entity_poly.entity_id
_entity_poly.type
_entity_poly.pdbx_seq_one_letter_code
_entity_poly.pdbx_strand_id
1 'polypeptide(L)'
;MRTLAFLVATCAAFSPPASLLQRPAVRRAAAPAMQMPPAATELLALLGKAPDQIQFQLVMDAIDELYDVREVNFSVGDVVSTPGQNMGSAKILSFATYSKLEPAATLQLFGDYYRKDVLEHPDATDHANIRAFMKVGWDGVKFPDGLAVTPKNLGDYVSYGPSIVDAYNNY
;
A
#
# COMPACT_ATOMS: atom_id res chain seq x y z
N MET A 1 25.37 65.83 -61.73
CA MET A 1 25.71 64.51 -61.29
C MET A 1 25.72 64.52 -59.73
N ARG A 2 24.80 63.86 -59.14
CA ARG A 2 24.49 63.97 -57.65
C ARG A 2 25.10 62.71 -56.98
N THR A 3 26.08 62.97 -56.13
CA THR A 3 26.72 61.89 -55.32
C THR A 3 25.93 61.70 -54.05
N LEU A 4 25.35 60.49 -53.84
CA LEU A 4 24.74 60.10 -52.62
C LEU A 4 25.78 59.61 -51.62
N ALA A 5 25.85 60.25 -50.47
CA ALA A 5 26.65 59.75 -49.34
C ALA A 5 25.80 58.79 -48.50
N PHE A 6 26.30 57.58 -48.35
CA PHE A 6 25.70 56.57 -47.42
C PHE A 6 26.20 56.84 -46.00
N LEU A 7 25.26 57.12 -45.12
CA LEU A 7 25.55 57.25 -43.68
C LEU A 7 25.44 55.86 -43.06
N VAL A 8 26.58 55.31 -42.59
CA VAL A 8 26.63 54.06 -41.84
C VAL A 8 26.40 54.38 -40.39
N ALA A 9 25.25 53.98 -39.85
CA ALA A 9 24.93 54.09 -38.42
C ALA A 9 25.56 52.90 -37.68
N THR A 10 26.57 53.16 -36.85
CA THR A 10 27.15 52.19 -35.94
C THR A 10 26.20 51.99 -34.76
N CYS A 11 25.59 50.81 -34.68
CA CYS A 11 24.82 50.39 -33.52
C CYS A 11 25.75 50.00 -32.38
N ALA A 12 25.87 50.80 -31.34
CA ALA A 12 26.59 50.47 -30.13
C ALA A 12 25.81 49.36 -29.37
N ALA A 13 26.41 48.19 -29.25
CA ALA A 13 25.89 47.10 -28.44
C ALA A 13 25.95 47.46 -26.96
N PHE A 14 24.79 47.69 -26.38
CA PHE A 14 24.62 47.87 -24.94
C PHE A 14 24.67 46.51 -24.26
N SER A 15 25.78 46.15 -23.66
CA SER A 15 25.91 44.95 -22.80
C SER A 15 25.41 45.32 -21.39
N PRO A 16 24.40 44.61 -20.87
CA PRO A 16 23.99 44.83 -19.46
C PRO A 16 25.04 44.21 -18.52
N PRO A 17 25.25 44.84 -17.34
CA PRO A 17 26.21 44.34 -16.36
C PRO A 17 25.71 43.00 -15.79
N ALA A 18 26.59 41.98 -15.87
CA ALA A 18 26.38 40.66 -15.26
C ALA A 18 26.56 40.76 -13.72
N SER A 19 25.57 41.33 -13.05
CA SER A 19 25.46 41.33 -11.59
C SER A 19 24.04 40.89 -11.23
N LEU A 20 23.67 39.69 -11.68
CA LEU A 20 22.49 39.00 -11.15
C LEU A 20 22.95 38.17 -9.96
N LEU A 21 22.58 38.66 -8.76
CA LEU A 21 22.56 37.94 -7.50
C LEU A 21 22.25 36.48 -7.73
N GLN A 22 23.28 35.63 -7.65
CA GLN A 22 23.10 34.20 -7.45
C GLN A 22 22.48 34.03 -6.06
N ARG A 23 21.13 33.89 -6.03
CA ARG A 23 20.42 33.42 -4.85
C ARG A 23 21.05 32.06 -4.50
N PRO A 24 21.59 31.87 -3.28
CA PRO A 24 22.07 30.55 -2.90
C PRO A 24 20.90 29.60 -3.05
N ALA A 25 21.10 28.55 -3.86
CA ALA A 25 20.16 27.43 -3.93
C ALA A 25 20.11 26.86 -2.51
N VAL A 26 19.03 27.16 -1.81
CA VAL A 26 18.72 26.51 -0.54
C VAL A 26 18.61 25.02 -0.93
N ARG A 27 19.68 24.26 -0.65
CA ARG A 27 19.63 22.80 -0.66
C ARG A 27 18.53 22.43 0.34
N ARG A 28 17.35 22.18 -0.18
CA ARG A 28 16.29 21.56 0.58
C ARG A 28 16.90 20.24 1.05
N ALA A 29 17.27 20.17 2.33
CA ALA A 29 17.68 18.93 2.93
C ALA A 29 16.61 17.91 2.55
N ALA A 30 17.02 16.83 1.87
CA ALA A 30 16.13 15.73 1.62
C ALA A 30 15.58 15.33 2.99
N ALA A 31 14.25 15.39 3.16
CA ALA A 31 13.63 14.85 4.35
C ALA A 31 14.17 13.43 4.52
N PRO A 32 14.50 12.99 5.74
CA PRO A 32 14.94 11.62 5.96
C PRO A 32 13.87 10.73 5.31
N ALA A 33 14.32 9.85 4.40
CA ALA A 33 13.43 8.88 3.80
C ALA A 33 12.85 8.08 4.96
N MET A 34 11.57 8.33 5.28
CA MET A 34 10.87 7.60 6.33
C MET A 34 10.79 6.15 5.87
N GLN A 35 11.46 5.28 6.59
CA GLN A 35 11.47 3.86 6.29
C GLN A 35 10.15 3.25 6.74
N MET A 36 9.55 2.43 5.86
CA MET A 36 8.38 1.63 6.20
C MET A 36 8.68 0.76 7.42
N PRO A 37 7.70 0.53 8.32
CA PRO A 37 7.88 -0.38 9.45
C PRO A 37 8.45 -1.74 9.05
N PRO A 38 9.28 -2.38 9.90
CA PRO A 38 10.00 -3.61 9.54
C PRO A 38 9.09 -4.75 9.09
N ALA A 39 8.01 -5.03 9.84
CA ALA A 39 7.10 -6.13 9.52
C ALA A 39 6.34 -5.87 8.20
N ALA A 40 5.94 -4.64 7.93
CA ALA A 40 5.32 -4.26 6.67
C ALA A 40 6.29 -4.41 5.49
N THR A 41 7.56 -4.01 5.67
CA THR A 41 8.59 -4.17 4.63
C THR A 41 8.85 -5.64 4.33
N GLU A 42 8.94 -6.48 5.35
CA GLU A 42 9.14 -7.92 5.21
C GLU A 42 7.95 -8.59 4.54
N LEU A 43 6.71 -8.25 4.96
CA LEU A 43 5.49 -8.78 4.36
C LEU A 43 5.43 -8.48 2.86
N LEU A 44 5.73 -7.25 2.45
CA LEU A 44 5.73 -6.88 1.03
C LEU A 44 6.78 -7.65 0.22
N ALA A 45 7.98 -7.80 0.79
CA ALA A 45 9.04 -8.57 0.14
C ALA A 45 8.64 -10.04 -0.07
N LEU A 46 7.95 -10.63 0.91
CA LEU A 46 7.46 -12.01 0.81
C LEU A 46 6.29 -12.16 -0.15
N LEU A 47 5.33 -11.23 -0.15
CA LEU A 47 4.20 -11.25 -1.09
C LEU A 47 4.67 -11.32 -2.55
N GLY A 48 5.72 -10.53 -2.89
CA GLY A 48 6.23 -10.50 -4.26
C GLY A 48 7.18 -11.65 -4.63
N LYS A 49 7.87 -12.27 -3.66
CA LYS A 49 8.97 -13.21 -3.95
C LYS A 49 8.74 -14.63 -3.45
N ALA A 50 8.07 -14.79 -2.32
CA ALA A 50 7.92 -16.07 -1.62
C ALA A 50 6.61 -16.09 -0.80
N PRO A 51 5.44 -16.01 -1.45
CA PRO A 51 4.15 -15.93 -0.75
C PRO A 51 3.87 -17.17 0.11
N ASP A 52 4.49 -18.29 -0.21
CA ASP A 52 4.46 -19.53 0.55
C ASP A 52 5.20 -19.45 1.90
N GLN A 53 6.06 -18.46 2.10
CA GLN A 53 6.78 -18.23 3.35
C GLN A 53 6.10 -17.24 4.29
N ILE A 54 5.01 -16.62 3.87
CA ILE A 54 4.25 -15.69 4.69
C ILE A 54 3.69 -16.44 5.91
N GLN A 55 3.96 -15.88 7.09
CA GLN A 55 3.43 -16.37 8.35
C GLN A 55 2.31 -15.46 8.84
N PHE A 56 1.27 -16.05 9.40
CA PHE A 56 0.11 -15.31 9.92
C PHE A 56 0.53 -14.21 10.92
N GLN A 57 1.47 -14.51 11.83
CA GLN A 57 1.91 -13.53 12.83
C GLN A 57 2.58 -12.31 12.18
N LEU A 58 3.41 -12.51 11.15
CA LEU A 58 4.02 -11.40 10.42
C LEU A 58 2.96 -10.47 9.80
N VAL A 59 1.87 -11.05 9.28
CA VAL A 59 0.76 -10.27 8.73
C VAL A 59 0.06 -9.48 9.82
N MET A 60 -0.18 -10.09 10.99
CA MET A 60 -0.77 -9.39 12.14
C MET A 60 0.09 -8.22 12.58
N ASP A 61 1.40 -8.44 12.74
CA ASP A 61 2.35 -7.42 13.16
C ASP A 61 2.41 -6.25 12.15
N ALA A 62 2.46 -6.55 10.85
CA ALA A 62 2.45 -5.54 9.80
C ALA A 62 1.15 -4.71 9.80
N ILE A 63 0.00 -5.36 9.99
CA ILE A 63 -1.28 -4.65 10.08
C ILE A 63 -1.31 -3.77 11.34
N ASP A 64 -0.90 -4.30 12.49
CA ASP A 64 -0.92 -3.56 13.75
C ASP A 64 0.10 -2.40 13.77
N GLU A 65 1.18 -2.48 13.01
CA GLU A 65 2.11 -1.36 12.81
C GLU A 65 1.50 -0.22 11.98
N LEU A 66 0.76 -0.54 10.92
CA LEU A 66 0.30 0.41 9.92
C LEU A 66 -1.13 0.93 10.16
N TYR A 67 -1.96 0.17 10.87
CA TYR A 67 -3.39 0.43 10.99
C TYR A 67 -3.86 0.43 12.44
N ASP A 68 -4.83 1.30 12.73
CA ASP A 68 -5.68 1.18 13.90
C ASP A 68 -6.76 0.14 13.61
N VAL A 69 -6.96 -0.79 14.57
CA VAL A 69 -7.89 -1.91 14.44
C VAL A 69 -9.10 -1.67 15.33
N ARG A 70 -10.29 -1.94 14.81
CA ARG A 70 -11.54 -1.92 15.54
C ARG A 70 -12.32 -3.22 15.36
N GLU A 71 -13.12 -3.56 16.34
CA GLU A 71 -14.05 -4.67 16.26
C GLU A 71 -15.26 -4.28 15.41
N VAL A 72 -15.62 -5.13 14.44
CA VAL A 72 -16.72 -4.91 13.51
C VAL A 72 -17.51 -6.19 13.27
N ASN A 73 -18.75 -6.05 12.84
CA ASN A 73 -19.46 -7.16 12.21
C ASN A 73 -18.90 -7.38 10.79
N PHE A 74 -18.69 -8.62 10.41
CA PHE A 74 -18.39 -8.97 9.03
C PHE A 74 -18.93 -10.34 8.67
N SER A 75 -19.07 -10.62 7.39
CA SER A 75 -19.42 -11.94 6.88
C SER A 75 -18.64 -12.31 5.64
N VAL A 76 -18.46 -13.61 5.44
CA VAL A 76 -17.88 -14.21 4.24
C VAL A 76 -18.84 -15.30 3.78
N GLY A 77 -19.60 -15.04 2.71
CA GLY A 77 -20.74 -15.88 2.35
C GLY A 77 -21.72 -16.01 3.49
N ASP A 78 -21.98 -17.25 3.92
CA ASP A 78 -22.91 -17.57 5.02
C ASP A 78 -22.24 -17.53 6.40
N VAL A 79 -20.91 -17.34 6.48
CA VAL A 79 -20.19 -17.27 7.75
C VAL A 79 -20.25 -15.85 8.29
N VAL A 80 -20.97 -15.67 9.40
CA VAL A 80 -21.13 -14.39 10.07
C VAL A 80 -20.23 -14.34 11.31
N SER A 81 -19.54 -13.23 11.52
CA SER A 81 -18.70 -12.97 12.67
C SER A 81 -19.13 -11.66 13.34
N THR A 82 -19.40 -11.72 14.65
CA THR A 82 -19.74 -10.55 15.47
C THR A 82 -18.47 -9.84 15.96
N PRO A 83 -18.58 -8.59 16.47
CA PRO A 83 -17.44 -7.86 17.01
C PRO A 83 -16.62 -8.68 18.01
N GLY A 84 -15.30 -8.65 17.89
CA GLY A 84 -14.37 -9.44 18.68
C GLY A 84 -14.16 -10.89 18.21
N GLN A 85 -15.04 -11.42 17.36
CA GLN A 85 -14.87 -12.75 16.79
C GLN A 85 -14.03 -12.75 15.53
N ASN A 86 -13.18 -13.77 15.37
CA ASN A 86 -12.36 -13.98 14.16
C ASN A 86 -11.55 -12.74 13.74
N MET A 87 -11.00 -12.02 14.72
CA MET A 87 -10.31 -10.75 14.50
C MET A 87 -9.16 -10.86 13.51
N GLY A 88 -8.46 -12.00 13.45
CA GLY A 88 -7.43 -12.24 12.43
C GLY A 88 -8.00 -12.20 11.00
N SER A 89 -9.16 -12.83 10.78
CA SER A 89 -9.86 -12.76 9.48
C SER A 89 -10.39 -11.36 9.20
N ALA A 90 -10.94 -10.67 10.21
CA ALA A 90 -11.39 -9.29 10.07
C ALA A 90 -10.26 -8.35 9.63
N LYS A 91 -9.09 -8.45 10.28
CA LYS A 91 -7.89 -7.68 9.94
C LYS A 91 -7.42 -7.95 8.51
N ILE A 92 -7.21 -9.23 8.16
CA ILE A 92 -6.69 -9.62 6.84
C ILE A 92 -7.65 -9.21 5.73
N LEU A 93 -8.93 -9.55 5.84
CA LEU A 93 -9.91 -9.23 4.80
C LEU A 93 -10.11 -7.71 4.65
N SER A 94 -10.10 -6.96 5.77
CA SER A 94 -10.16 -5.50 5.71
C SER A 94 -8.92 -4.89 5.07
N PHE A 95 -7.73 -5.35 5.45
CA PHE A 95 -6.46 -4.92 4.86
C PHE A 95 -6.40 -5.23 3.37
N ALA A 96 -6.76 -6.45 2.98
CA ALA A 96 -6.76 -6.87 1.59
C ALA A 96 -7.80 -6.11 0.75
N THR A 97 -8.99 -5.82 1.31
CA THR A 97 -10.00 -4.95 0.67
C THR A 97 -9.46 -3.54 0.48
N TYR A 98 -8.86 -2.95 1.52
CA TYR A 98 -8.26 -1.62 1.45
C TYR A 98 -7.13 -1.56 0.42
N SER A 99 -6.31 -2.59 0.38
CA SER A 99 -5.16 -2.73 -0.52
C SER A 99 -5.54 -3.28 -1.90
N LYS A 100 -6.81 -3.59 -2.15
CA LYS A 100 -7.33 -4.14 -3.42
C LYS A 100 -6.59 -5.41 -3.88
N LEU A 101 -6.23 -6.28 -2.93
CA LEU A 101 -5.53 -7.52 -3.25
C LEU A 101 -6.46 -8.52 -3.95
N GLU A 102 -5.89 -9.26 -4.88
CA GLU A 102 -6.58 -10.38 -5.52
C GLU A 102 -6.87 -11.51 -4.52
N PRO A 103 -7.92 -12.33 -4.74
CA PRO A 103 -8.29 -13.40 -3.82
C PRO A 103 -7.15 -14.36 -3.51
N ALA A 104 -6.35 -14.73 -4.51
CA ALA A 104 -5.22 -15.65 -4.33
C ALA A 104 -4.14 -15.06 -3.39
N ALA A 105 -3.79 -13.79 -3.58
CA ALA A 105 -2.84 -13.09 -2.71
C ALA A 105 -3.39 -12.93 -1.28
N THR A 106 -4.68 -12.65 -1.16
CA THR A 106 -5.36 -12.53 0.13
C THR A 106 -5.31 -13.84 0.91
N LEU A 107 -5.51 -14.98 0.26
CA LEU A 107 -5.42 -16.29 0.90
C LEU A 107 -4.01 -16.58 1.45
N GLN A 108 -2.96 -16.15 0.77
CA GLN A 108 -1.58 -16.32 1.26
C GLN A 108 -1.33 -15.57 2.59
N LEU A 109 -2.04 -14.47 2.84
CA LEU A 109 -1.91 -13.72 4.09
C LEU A 109 -2.35 -14.51 5.33
N PHE A 110 -3.16 -15.55 5.18
CA PHE A 110 -3.52 -16.43 6.28
C PHE A 110 -2.40 -17.42 6.68
N GLY A 111 -1.31 -17.45 5.91
CA GLY A 111 -0.15 -18.25 6.23
C GLY A 111 -0.45 -19.76 6.29
N ASP A 112 0.05 -20.40 7.32
CA ASP A 112 -0.10 -21.86 7.51
C ASP A 112 -1.55 -22.28 7.76
N TYR A 113 -2.39 -21.42 8.33
CA TYR A 113 -3.83 -21.68 8.44
C TYR A 113 -4.49 -21.97 7.07
N TYR A 114 -4.07 -21.25 6.04
CA TYR A 114 -4.53 -21.53 4.67
C TYR A 114 -3.80 -22.73 4.08
N ARG A 115 -2.46 -22.74 4.11
CA ARG A 115 -1.65 -23.73 3.39
C ARG A 115 -1.73 -25.13 3.99
N LYS A 116 -1.69 -25.23 5.34
CA LYS A 116 -1.67 -26.53 6.03
C LYS A 116 -3.05 -26.95 6.49
N ASP A 117 -3.74 -26.09 7.28
CA ASP A 117 -4.99 -26.51 7.91
C ASP A 117 -6.15 -26.59 6.90
N VAL A 118 -6.19 -25.68 5.92
CA VAL A 118 -7.30 -25.64 4.97
C VAL A 118 -7.02 -26.50 3.71
N LEU A 119 -5.84 -26.35 3.09
CA LEU A 119 -5.56 -27.06 1.84
C LEU A 119 -5.27 -28.55 2.05
N GLU A 120 -4.57 -28.91 3.13
CA GLU A 120 -4.25 -30.31 3.43
C GLU A 120 -5.44 -31.05 4.06
N HIS A 121 -6.41 -30.32 4.65
CA HIS A 121 -7.59 -30.89 5.30
C HIS A 121 -8.89 -30.31 4.71
N PRO A 122 -9.24 -30.63 3.45
CA PRO A 122 -10.36 -30.01 2.75
C PRO A 122 -11.73 -30.30 3.41
N ASP A 123 -11.86 -31.44 4.10
CA ASP A 123 -13.11 -31.87 4.74
C ASP A 123 -13.26 -31.34 6.19
N ALA A 124 -12.25 -30.65 6.73
CA ALA A 124 -12.32 -30.08 8.07
C ALA A 124 -13.28 -28.85 8.11
N THR A 125 -13.77 -28.52 9.29
CA THR A 125 -14.75 -27.44 9.49
C THR A 125 -14.18 -26.20 10.18
N ASP A 126 -12.93 -26.25 10.58
CA ASP A 126 -12.19 -25.11 11.11
C ASP A 126 -11.94 -24.03 10.06
N HIS A 127 -11.42 -22.88 10.48
CA HIS A 127 -11.10 -21.76 9.60
C HIS A 127 -12.22 -21.39 8.61
N ALA A 128 -13.46 -21.38 9.10
CA ALA A 128 -14.66 -21.23 8.28
C ALA A 128 -14.62 -20.00 7.35
N ASN A 129 -14.05 -18.87 7.82
CA ASN A 129 -13.91 -17.67 6.99
C ASN A 129 -12.96 -17.88 5.80
N ILE A 130 -11.84 -18.61 5.98
CA ILE A 130 -10.91 -18.91 4.89
C ILE A 130 -11.59 -19.82 3.87
N ARG A 131 -12.23 -20.90 4.34
CA ARG A 131 -12.96 -21.86 3.50
C ARG A 131 -14.12 -21.21 2.74
N ALA A 132 -14.85 -20.29 3.40
CA ALA A 132 -15.90 -19.52 2.73
C ALA A 132 -15.30 -18.60 1.67
N PHE A 133 -14.23 -17.85 2.00
CA PHE A 133 -13.59 -16.94 1.05
C PHE A 133 -13.05 -17.64 -0.19
N MET A 134 -12.49 -18.85 -0.05
CA MET A 134 -12.10 -19.68 -1.21
C MET A 134 -13.26 -19.97 -2.17
N LYS A 135 -14.49 -20.08 -1.66
CA LYS A 135 -15.68 -20.42 -2.45
C LYS A 135 -16.32 -19.19 -3.09
N VAL A 136 -16.41 -18.08 -2.35
CA VAL A 136 -17.20 -16.92 -2.76
C VAL A 136 -16.35 -15.71 -3.19
N GLY A 137 -15.06 -15.70 -2.89
CA GLY A 137 -14.18 -14.57 -3.18
C GLY A 137 -14.66 -13.26 -2.56
N TRP A 138 -14.34 -12.15 -3.22
CA TRP A 138 -14.71 -10.81 -2.76
C TRP A 138 -16.21 -10.53 -2.81
N ASP A 139 -16.95 -11.17 -3.71
CA ASP A 139 -18.39 -10.96 -3.85
C ASP A 139 -19.16 -11.37 -2.59
N GLY A 140 -18.60 -12.31 -1.81
CA GLY A 140 -19.18 -12.80 -0.57
C GLY A 140 -18.74 -12.03 0.68
N VAL A 141 -17.77 -11.13 0.60
CA VAL A 141 -17.25 -10.39 1.77
C VAL A 141 -18.07 -9.14 2.03
N LYS A 142 -18.57 -8.99 3.26
CA LYS A 142 -19.36 -7.83 3.67
C LYS A 142 -18.88 -7.28 5.01
N PHE A 143 -18.73 -5.97 5.07
CA PHE A 143 -18.42 -5.21 6.28
C PHE A 143 -19.51 -4.13 6.49
N PRO A 144 -20.66 -4.48 7.09
CA PRO A 144 -21.78 -3.54 7.24
C PRO A 144 -21.43 -2.30 8.04
N ASP A 145 -20.53 -2.42 9.01
CA ASP A 145 -20.06 -1.32 9.87
C ASP A 145 -18.78 -0.65 9.34
N GLY A 146 -18.37 -0.99 8.10
CA GLY A 146 -17.11 -0.57 7.50
C GLY A 146 -15.94 -1.46 7.95
N LEU A 147 -14.76 -1.24 7.32
CA LEU A 147 -13.58 -2.08 7.52
C LEU A 147 -13.08 -2.07 8.97
N ALA A 148 -12.50 -3.19 9.39
CA ALA A 148 -11.89 -3.35 10.72
C ALA A 148 -10.58 -2.58 10.87
N VAL A 149 -9.96 -2.15 9.77
CA VAL A 149 -8.69 -1.44 9.77
C VAL A 149 -8.84 -0.02 9.24
N THR A 150 -8.14 0.93 9.86
CA THR A 150 -8.03 2.32 9.42
C THR A 150 -6.56 2.71 9.42
N PRO A 151 -6.00 3.25 8.32
CA PRO A 151 -4.60 3.65 8.29
C PRO A 151 -4.26 4.60 9.44
N LYS A 152 -3.18 4.32 10.16
CA LYS A 152 -2.65 5.25 11.16
C LYS A 152 -2.12 6.50 10.47
N ASN A 153 -2.28 7.65 11.14
CA ASN A 153 -1.65 8.87 10.68
C ASN A 153 -0.15 8.84 11.05
N LEU A 154 0.63 8.20 10.22
CA LEU A 154 2.08 8.07 10.38
C LEU A 154 2.83 9.22 9.64
N GLY A 155 2.21 10.39 9.49
CA GLY A 155 2.78 11.51 8.72
C GLY A 155 2.88 11.17 7.22
N ASP A 156 4.08 11.23 6.65
CA ASP A 156 4.27 10.94 5.21
C ASP A 156 4.00 9.47 4.80
N TYR A 157 3.79 8.55 5.75
CA TYR A 157 3.39 7.16 5.46
C TYR A 157 1.97 7.02 4.91
N VAL A 158 1.12 8.04 5.03
CA VAL A 158 -0.25 8.01 4.49
C VAL A 158 -0.27 7.77 2.96
N SER A 159 0.84 8.03 2.28
CA SER A 159 1.00 7.81 0.83
C SER A 159 1.22 6.35 0.43
N TYR A 160 1.50 5.44 1.38
CA TYR A 160 1.92 4.08 1.03
C TYR A 160 0.80 3.04 0.92
N GLY A 161 -0.43 3.37 1.31
CA GLY A 161 -1.58 2.48 1.11
C GLY A 161 -1.73 2.00 -0.35
N PRO A 162 -1.69 2.90 -1.35
CA PRO A 162 -1.65 2.51 -2.76
C PRO A 162 -0.34 1.83 -3.18
N SER A 163 0.80 2.19 -2.58
CA SER A 163 2.12 1.66 -2.94
C SER A 163 2.33 0.19 -2.59
N ILE A 164 1.57 -0.36 -1.63
CA ILE A 164 1.57 -1.80 -1.33
C ILE A 164 1.02 -2.58 -2.53
N VAL A 165 -0.04 -2.05 -3.15
CA VAL A 165 -0.65 -2.64 -4.35
C VAL A 165 0.27 -2.49 -5.56
N ASP A 166 0.89 -1.31 -5.71
CA ASP A 166 1.80 -1.04 -6.81
C ASP A 166 3.07 -1.91 -6.72
N ALA A 167 3.59 -2.15 -5.53
CA ALA A 167 4.71 -3.06 -5.31
C ALA A 167 4.36 -4.51 -5.67
N TYR A 168 3.13 -4.97 -5.38
CA TYR A 168 2.67 -6.31 -5.73
C TYR A 168 2.43 -6.47 -7.23
N ASN A 169 1.85 -5.47 -7.90
CA ASN A 169 1.50 -5.53 -9.33
C ASN A 169 2.70 -5.30 -10.27
N ASN A 170 3.85 -4.84 -9.76
CA ASN A 170 5.06 -4.59 -10.54
C ASN A 170 6.10 -5.73 -10.44
N TYR A 171 5.79 -6.85 -9.81
CA TYR A 171 6.57 -8.10 -9.79
C TYR A 171 5.83 -9.22 -10.51
#